data_aeab4ed1bf89edb6c5b0ed470126418b
#
_entry.id   aeab4ed1bf89edb6c5b0ed470126418b
#
_cell.length_a   1.000
_cell.length_b   1.000
_cell.length_c   1.000
_cell.angle_alpha   90.00
_cell.angle_beta   90.00
_cell.angle_gamma   90.00
#
_symmetry.space_group_name_H-M   'P 1'
#
loop_
_entity.id
_entity.type
_entity.pdbx_description
1 polymer ?
#
loop_
_entity_poly.entity_id
_entity_poly.type
_entity_poly.pdbx_seq_one_letter_code
_entity_poly.pdbx_strand_id
1 'polypeptide(L)'
;MKKPQDLKPDTLSLHAGQRPDKEHGARATPIYQTSSFVFEDTESAAGIFNVERTGHVYSRITNPTNAVLEERISALEGAIGSIATSSGQAALHLAIATIVNSGQHIVASNCLYGGSHNLLEYTLPRFGIETSFVDFRDLDAVKDSIKGNTRLVFGETLGNPGLDVMDIQQISDLAHDNGIPLLVDSTFTTPHLMKPINYGADLIFHSATKFLSGHGVVIGGLLVDSGNFIWDQNDNFPQLSKPYKGFHDMVFTEEFGPAAFINRARKEGARDFGACMSPHTAFLILQGVETLGLRMDRHVQTTREIVNFLSQHKAVSSVSYPELESHPDHELAKKILPNGCGAVFTFELKGGKKAGQNFIENLNIFSHLANVGDSKSLVIHPSSTTHHRMDEAALKKAGISEGTVRLSVGLEDIEDLKDDLDTGLRSALKTS
;
A
#
# COMPACT_ATOMS: atom_id res chain seq x y z
N MET A 1 -26.54 19.10 7.85
CA MET A 1 -25.09 18.75 7.75
C MET A 1 -24.91 17.82 6.54
N LYS A 2 -23.83 17.99 5.76
CA LYS A 2 -23.47 17.01 4.74
C LYS A 2 -23.18 15.68 5.41
N LYS A 3 -23.57 14.58 4.78
CA LYS A 3 -23.18 13.25 5.25
C LYS A 3 -21.68 13.06 5.06
N PRO A 4 -20.98 12.21 5.82
CA PRO A 4 -19.54 11.98 5.65
C PRO A 4 -19.15 11.67 4.20
N GLN A 5 -19.93 10.89 3.47
CA GLN A 5 -19.70 10.55 2.06
C GLN A 5 -19.78 11.74 1.09
N ASP A 6 -20.37 12.86 1.50
CA ASP A 6 -20.52 14.07 0.67
C ASP A 6 -19.36 15.07 0.89
N LEU A 7 -18.44 14.75 1.80
CA LEU A 7 -17.28 15.59 2.12
C LEU A 7 -16.15 15.36 1.10
N LYS A 8 -15.35 16.39 0.88
CA LYS A 8 -14.18 16.32 0.01
C LYS A 8 -12.97 15.70 0.74
N PRO A 9 -11.98 15.15 0.03
CA PRO A 9 -10.83 14.43 0.63
C PRO A 9 -10.13 15.19 1.75
N ASP A 10 -9.82 16.47 1.58
CA ASP A 10 -9.13 17.27 2.62
C ASP A 10 -9.96 17.37 3.90
N THR A 11 -11.28 17.51 3.78
CA THR A 11 -12.17 17.51 4.95
C THR A 11 -12.27 16.13 5.58
N LEU A 12 -12.29 15.06 4.77
CA LEU A 12 -12.26 13.68 5.27
C LEU A 12 -10.95 13.38 6.01
N SER A 13 -9.80 13.83 5.48
CA SER A 13 -8.48 13.68 6.10
C SER A 13 -8.45 14.24 7.53
N LEU A 14 -9.20 15.31 7.80
CA LEU A 14 -9.23 15.99 9.09
C LEU A 14 -10.31 15.45 10.04
N HIS A 15 -11.45 15.00 9.51
CA HIS A 15 -12.65 14.83 10.33
C HIS A 15 -13.25 13.42 10.32
N ALA A 16 -12.98 12.59 9.29
CA ALA A 16 -13.58 11.27 9.23
C ALA A 16 -13.15 10.40 10.42
N GLY A 17 -14.08 9.67 10.99
CA GLY A 17 -13.88 8.78 12.14
C GLY A 17 -13.68 9.50 13.48
N GLN A 18 -13.36 10.81 13.49
CA GLN A 18 -13.10 11.53 14.72
C GLN A 18 -14.35 12.27 15.23
N ARG A 19 -14.61 12.10 16.51
CA ARG A 19 -15.60 12.89 17.27
C ARG A 19 -14.92 13.45 18.51
N PRO A 20 -15.30 14.68 18.96
CA PRO A 20 -14.83 15.18 20.24
C PRO A 20 -15.13 14.17 21.35
N ASP A 21 -14.14 13.95 22.21
CA ASP A 21 -14.32 13.07 23.36
C ASP A 21 -15.46 13.58 24.26
N LYS A 22 -16.38 12.68 24.61
CA LYS A 22 -17.60 13.04 25.33
C LYS A 22 -17.36 13.25 26.83
N GLU A 23 -16.33 12.61 27.35
CA GLU A 23 -16.05 12.64 28.80
C GLU A 23 -15.29 13.91 29.21
N HIS A 24 -14.24 14.24 28.44
CA HIS A 24 -13.35 15.36 28.77
C HIS A 24 -13.38 16.51 27.74
N GLY A 25 -14.10 16.33 26.64
CA GLY A 25 -14.17 17.32 25.55
C GLY A 25 -12.87 17.47 24.74
N ALA A 26 -11.97 16.49 24.77
CA ALA A 26 -10.71 16.56 24.04
C ALA A 26 -10.95 16.74 22.54
N ARG A 27 -10.29 17.74 21.93
CA ARG A 27 -10.41 18.03 20.48
C ARG A 27 -9.60 17.03 19.65
N ALA A 28 -8.40 16.69 20.10
CA ALA A 28 -7.58 15.67 19.43
C ALA A 28 -8.09 14.26 19.78
N THR A 29 -7.79 13.29 18.92
CA THR A 29 -8.11 11.87 19.20
C THR A 29 -7.32 11.41 20.42
N PRO A 30 -7.96 10.94 21.50
CA PRO A 30 -7.26 10.39 22.67
C PRO A 30 -6.48 9.12 22.31
N ILE A 31 -5.34 8.91 22.98
CA ILE A 31 -4.56 7.68 22.84
C ILE A 31 -4.98 6.71 23.92
N TYR A 32 -5.75 5.69 23.57
CA TYR A 32 -6.19 4.62 24.49
C TYR A 32 -5.12 3.54 24.60
N GLN A 33 -4.06 3.84 25.36
CA GLN A 33 -2.93 2.93 25.57
C GLN A 33 -3.28 1.90 26.65
N THR A 34 -4.13 0.94 26.28
CA THR A 34 -4.57 -0.15 27.15
C THR A 34 -4.62 -1.47 26.37
N SER A 35 -4.45 -2.60 27.05
CA SER A 35 -4.61 -3.93 26.47
C SER A 35 -6.07 -4.38 26.41
N SER A 36 -6.89 -3.99 27.42
CA SER A 36 -8.26 -4.50 27.59
C SER A 36 -9.20 -3.39 28.08
N PHE A 37 -10.49 -3.64 27.92
CA PHE A 37 -11.57 -2.71 28.28
C PHE A 37 -12.53 -3.38 29.26
N VAL A 38 -13.05 -2.60 30.22
CA VAL A 38 -13.99 -3.07 31.23
C VAL A 38 -15.39 -3.11 30.63
N PHE A 39 -16.13 -4.17 30.89
CA PHE A 39 -17.54 -4.28 30.52
C PHE A 39 -18.40 -3.61 31.59
N GLU A 40 -19.54 -3.06 31.17
CA GLU A 40 -20.52 -2.46 32.06
C GLU A 40 -21.15 -3.54 32.97
N ASP A 41 -21.55 -4.67 32.37
CA ASP A 41 -22.12 -5.84 33.03
C ASP A 41 -21.90 -7.12 32.20
N THR A 42 -22.37 -8.27 32.73
CA THR A 42 -22.24 -9.58 32.08
C THR A 42 -23.09 -9.72 30.81
N GLU A 43 -24.23 -9.05 30.72
CA GLU A 43 -25.08 -9.04 29.54
C GLU A 43 -24.43 -8.25 28.40
N SER A 44 -23.88 -7.08 28.70
CA SER A 44 -23.11 -6.27 27.76
C SER A 44 -21.90 -7.06 27.23
N ALA A 45 -21.18 -7.76 28.11
CA ALA A 45 -20.07 -8.62 27.73
C ALA A 45 -20.51 -9.72 26.76
N ALA A 46 -21.58 -10.44 27.08
CA ALA A 46 -22.13 -11.49 26.23
C ALA A 46 -22.55 -10.95 24.85
N GLY A 47 -23.26 -9.82 24.80
CA GLY A 47 -23.70 -9.18 23.56
C GLY A 47 -22.54 -8.75 22.66
N ILE A 48 -21.40 -8.31 23.23
CA ILE A 48 -20.20 -7.97 22.44
C ILE A 48 -19.55 -9.23 21.87
N PHE A 49 -19.42 -10.31 22.66
CA PHE A 49 -18.84 -11.57 22.19
C PHE A 49 -19.72 -12.26 21.13
N ASN A 50 -21.05 -12.17 21.28
CA ASN A 50 -22.03 -12.70 20.31
C ASN A 50 -22.20 -11.79 19.07
N VAL A 51 -21.49 -10.64 19.02
CA VAL A 51 -21.60 -9.68 17.90
C VAL A 51 -22.95 -8.95 17.82
N GLU A 52 -23.76 -9.01 18.82
CA GLU A 52 -25.05 -8.33 18.95
C GLU A 52 -24.90 -6.84 19.31
N ARG A 53 -23.77 -6.49 19.91
CA ARG A 53 -23.40 -5.11 20.32
C ARG A 53 -22.01 -4.74 19.84
N THR A 54 -21.82 -3.46 19.50
CA THR A 54 -20.49 -2.90 19.22
C THR A 54 -19.76 -2.57 20.51
N GLY A 55 -18.46 -2.85 20.57
CA GLY A 55 -17.65 -2.53 21.73
C GLY A 55 -16.19 -2.91 21.58
N HIS A 56 -15.37 -2.47 22.52
CA HIS A 56 -13.96 -2.84 22.60
C HIS A 56 -13.78 -3.89 23.71
N VAL A 57 -13.01 -4.91 23.42
CA VAL A 57 -12.69 -5.99 24.37
C VAL A 57 -11.19 -6.01 24.65
N TYR A 58 -10.40 -6.03 23.62
CA TYR A 58 -8.96 -6.20 23.67
C TYR A 58 -8.29 -5.49 22.48
N SER A 59 -7.25 -4.71 22.75
CA SER A 59 -6.64 -3.81 21.76
C SER A 59 -6.00 -4.52 20.57
N ARG A 60 -5.73 -5.83 20.65
CA ARG A 60 -5.30 -6.63 19.50
C ARG A 60 -6.41 -6.75 18.44
N ILE A 61 -7.68 -6.70 18.84
CA ILE A 61 -8.83 -6.86 17.95
C ILE A 61 -9.38 -5.49 17.54
N THR A 62 -9.65 -4.62 18.54
CA THR A 62 -10.17 -3.26 18.34
C THR A 62 -9.66 -2.33 19.42
N ASN A 63 -9.40 -1.08 19.04
CA ASN A 63 -9.00 -0.02 19.96
C ASN A 63 -9.61 1.32 19.50
N PRO A 64 -10.13 2.19 20.38
CA PRO A 64 -10.79 3.44 19.97
C PRO A 64 -9.91 4.35 19.13
N THR A 65 -8.60 4.45 19.43
CA THR A 65 -7.65 5.28 18.65
C THR A 65 -7.44 4.67 17.25
N ASN A 66 -7.26 3.34 17.16
CA ASN A 66 -7.11 2.66 15.88
C ASN A 66 -8.39 2.76 15.04
N ALA A 67 -9.57 2.68 15.67
CA ALA A 67 -10.86 2.82 14.99
C ALA A 67 -10.99 4.17 14.26
N VAL A 68 -10.49 5.27 14.85
CA VAL A 68 -10.47 6.57 14.16
C VAL A 68 -9.62 6.53 12.89
N LEU A 69 -8.45 5.90 12.94
CA LEU A 69 -7.59 5.74 11.77
C LEU A 69 -8.26 4.85 10.71
N GLU A 70 -8.84 3.74 11.13
CA GLU A 70 -9.54 2.80 10.26
C GLU A 70 -10.74 3.48 9.56
N GLU A 71 -11.60 4.17 10.29
CA GLU A 71 -12.74 4.91 9.72
C GLU A 71 -12.27 6.03 8.76
N ARG A 72 -11.17 6.72 9.09
CA ARG A 72 -10.61 7.79 8.26
C ARG A 72 -10.11 7.27 6.93
N ILE A 73 -9.34 6.20 6.92
CA ILE A 73 -8.83 5.60 5.67
C ILE A 73 -9.97 4.98 4.86
N SER A 74 -10.93 4.31 5.52
CA SER A 74 -12.13 3.81 4.83
C SER A 74 -12.89 4.94 4.13
N ALA A 75 -13.07 6.09 4.79
CA ALA A 75 -13.74 7.25 4.20
C ALA A 75 -12.94 7.87 3.04
N LEU A 76 -11.62 7.93 3.16
CA LEU A 76 -10.74 8.45 2.10
C LEU A 76 -10.74 7.56 0.86
N GLU A 77 -10.73 6.24 1.02
CA GLU A 77 -10.83 5.28 -0.08
C GLU A 77 -12.26 5.16 -0.66
N GLY A 78 -13.28 5.46 0.14
CA GLY A 78 -14.69 5.20 -0.20
C GLY A 78 -15.09 3.74 0.07
N ALA A 79 -14.46 3.12 1.06
CA ALA A 79 -14.57 1.71 1.42
C ALA A 79 -15.62 1.45 2.51
N ILE A 80 -16.03 0.19 2.66
CA ILE A 80 -16.95 -0.24 3.71
C ILE A 80 -16.25 -0.38 5.08
N GLY A 81 -14.94 -0.66 5.08
CA GLY A 81 -14.18 -0.81 6.32
C GLY A 81 -12.68 -1.00 6.09
N SER A 82 -11.90 -0.80 7.16
CA SER A 82 -10.47 -1.11 7.17
C SER A 82 -9.99 -1.69 8.49
N ILE A 83 -8.80 -2.28 8.49
CA ILE A 83 -8.12 -2.84 9.67
C ILE A 83 -6.70 -2.28 9.73
N ALA A 84 -6.35 -1.70 10.87
CA ALA A 84 -5.00 -1.26 11.18
C ALA A 84 -4.14 -2.45 11.62
N THR A 85 -3.00 -2.63 10.96
CA THR A 85 -2.04 -3.71 11.20
C THR A 85 -0.66 -3.18 11.55
N SER A 86 0.21 -4.04 12.09
CA SER A 86 1.57 -3.66 12.52
C SER A 86 2.50 -3.23 11.38
N SER A 87 2.19 -3.57 10.13
CA SER A 87 2.96 -3.19 8.93
C SER A 87 2.16 -3.43 7.65
N GLY A 88 2.60 -2.87 6.52
CA GLY A 88 2.01 -3.17 5.21
C GLY A 88 2.10 -4.66 4.86
N GLN A 89 3.21 -5.34 5.20
CA GLN A 89 3.34 -6.80 5.02
C GLN A 89 2.35 -7.59 5.87
N ALA A 90 2.03 -7.10 7.06
CA ALA A 90 1.00 -7.72 7.90
C ALA A 90 -0.41 -7.54 7.28
N ALA A 91 -0.67 -6.39 6.64
CA ALA A 91 -1.92 -6.16 5.91
C ALA A 91 -2.06 -7.10 4.69
N LEU A 92 -0.99 -7.22 3.88
CA LEU A 92 -0.94 -8.15 2.75
C LEU A 92 -1.14 -9.61 3.21
N HIS A 93 -0.39 -10.04 4.23
CA HIS A 93 -0.51 -11.38 4.78
C HIS A 93 -1.92 -11.65 5.32
N LEU A 94 -2.52 -10.68 6.03
CA LEU A 94 -3.88 -10.79 6.57
C LEU A 94 -4.91 -10.95 5.45
N ALA A 95 -4.80 -10.17 4.36
CA ALA A 95 -5.67 -10.29 3.21
C ALA A 95 -5.59 -11.70 2.60
N ILE A 96 -4.38 -12.18 2.33
CA ILE A 96 -4.15 -13.51 1.74
C ILE A 96 -4.67 -14.61 2.66
N ALA A 97 -4.29 -14.60 3.93
CA ALA A 97 -4.65 -15.64 4.89
C ALA A 97 -6.16 -15.71 5.19
N THR A 98 -6.91 -14.63 4.90
CA THR A 98 -8.38 -14.61 5.06
C THR A 98 -9.09 -15.38 3.96
N ILE A 99 -8.56 -15.36 2.72
CA ILE A 99 -9.29 -15.90 1.55
C ILE A 99 -8.54 -16.99 0.76
N VAL A 100 -7.25 -17.18 0.99
CA VAL A 100 -6.45 -18.18 0.26
C VAL A 100 -6.02 -19.28 1.23
N ASN A 101 -6.44 -20.51 0.94
CA ASN A 101 -6.10 -21.69 1.73
C ASN A 101 -4.94 -22.48 1.12
N SER A 102 -4.39 -23.44 1.88
CA SER A 102 -3.44 -24.41 1.36
C SER A 102 -4.00 -25.17 0.14
N GLY A 103 -3.19 -25.36 -0.89
CA GLY A 103 -3.57 -25.95 -2.17
C GLY A 103 -4.22 -24.95 -3.14
N GLN A 104 -4.33 -23.69 -2.77
CA GLN A 104 -4.86 -22.64 -3.65
C GLN A 104 -3.75 -21.79 -4.27
N HIS A 105 -4.15 -20.90 -5.20
CA HIS A 105 -3.24 -20.21 -6.09
C HIS A 105 -3.53 -18.71 -6.13
N ILE A 106 -2.47 -17.92 -6.36
CA ILE A 106 -2.50 -16.46 -6.56
C ILE A 106 -1.93 -16.15 -7.94
N VAL A 107 -2.54 -15.21 -8.67
CA VAL A 107 -1.92 -14.57 -9.83
C VAL A 107 -1.42 -13.19 -9.38
N ALA A 108 -0.16 -12.90 -9.60
CA ALA A 108 0.45 -11.65 -9.15
C ALA A 108 1.23 -10.95 -10.27
N SER A 109 1.27 -9.62 -10.22
CA SER A 109 2.16 -8.85 -11.09
C SER A 109 3.62 -9.26 -10.88
N ASN A 110 4.42 -9.25 -11.92
CA ASN A 110 5.86 -9.42 -11.84
C ASN A 110 6.59 -8.15 -11.33
N CYS A 111 5.90 -6.99 -11.32
CA CYS A 111 6.43 -5.69 -10.88
C CYS A 111 5.93 -5.36 -9.47
N LEU A 112 6.52 -5.98 -8.45
CA LEU A 112 6.13 -5.86 -7.06
C LEU A 112 7.28 -5.36 -6.18
N TYR A 113 6.92 -4.77 -5.04
CA TYR A 113 7.84 -4.56 -3.94
C TYR A 113 8.54 -5.88 -3.54
N GLY A 114 9.87 -5.84 -3.39
CA GLY A 114 10.67 -7.05 -3.13
C GLY A 114 10.22 -7.87 -1.92
N GLY A 115 9.67 -7.24 -0.87
CA GLY A 115 9.10 -7.95 0.27
C GLY A 115 7.82 -8.73 -0.08
N SER A 116 6.96 -8.16 -0.92
CA SER A 116 5.75 -8.82 -1.42
C SER A 116 6.10 -9.97 -2.35
N HIS A 117 7.06 -9.76 -3.26
CA HIS A 117 7.58 -10.83 -4.12
C HIS A 117 8.14 -11.99 -3.29
N ASN A 118 8.99 -11.70 -2.29
CA ASN A 118 9.58 -12.75 -1.43
C ASN A 118 8.52 -13.51 -0.62
N LEU A 119 7.49 -12.81 -0.13
CA LEU A 119 6.37 -13.46 0.57
C LEU A 119 5.69 -14.48 -0.35
N LEU A 120 5.36 -14.07 -1.58
CA LEU A 120 4.62 -14.88 -2.54
C LEU A 120 5.47 -16.02 -3.11
N GLU A 121 6.73 -15.76 -3.46
CA GLU A 121 7.61 -16.73 -4.15
C GLU A 121 8.22 -17.78 -3.20
N TYR A 122 8.58 -17.39 -1.97
CA TYR A 122 9.37 -18.26 -1.09
C TYR A 122 8.67 -18.61 0.22
N THR A 123 7.87 -17.71 0.77
CA THR A 123 7.28 -17.93 2.09
C THR A 123 5.96 -18.69 2.01
N LEU A 124 5.03 -18.24 1.18
CA LEU A 124 3.70 -18.85 1.06
C LEU A 124 3.70 -20.29 0.49
N PRO A 125 4.62 -20.69 -0.40
CA PRO A 125 4.72 -22.10 -0.82
C PRO A 125 4.98 -23.08 0.34
N ARG A 126 5.61 -22.64 1.42
CA ARG A 126 5.77 -23.42 2.66
C ARG A 126 4.45 -23.73 3.36
N PHE A 127 3.42 -22.95 3.06
CA PHE A 127 2.05 -23.12 3.55
C PHE A 127 1.11 -23.70 2.48
N GLY A 128 1.68 -24.16 1.35
CA GLY A 128 0.92 -24.78 0.26
C GLY A 128 0.18 -23.80 -0.63
N ILE A 129 0.55 -22.53 -0.65
CA ILE A 129 -0.02 -21.50 -1.54
C ILE A 129 0.98 -21.21 -2.63
N GLU A 130 0.61 -21.40 -3.89
CA GLU A 130 1.44 -21.14 -5.06
C GLU A 130 1.09 -19.80 -5.71
N THR A 131 2.06 -19.19 -6.39
CA THR A 131 1.86 -17.91 -7.11
C THR A 131 2.40 -18.02 -8.54
N SER A 132 1.64 -17.52 -9.52
CA SER A 132 2.12 -17.24 -10.87
C SER A 132 2.37 -15.75 -11.01
N PHE A 133 3.60 -15.38 -11.39
CA PHE A 133 3.97 -13.99 -11.68
C PHE A 133 3.87 -13.72 -13.18
N VAL A 134 3.15 -12.66 -13.54
CA VAL A 134 2.89 -12.30 -14.95
C VAL A 134 3.02 -10.79 -15.17
N ASP A 135 3.32 -10.41 -16.39
CA ASP A 135 3.25 -9.00 -16.79
C ASP A 135 1.79 -8.59 -16.96
N PHE A 136 1.30 -7.66 -16.16
CA PHE A 136 -0.09 -7.20 -16.21
C PHE A 136 -0.42 -6.33 -17.43
N ARG A 137 0.57 -6.00 -18.26
CA ARG A 137 0.36 -5.41 -19.59
C ARG A 137 -0.07 -6.47 -20.61
N ASP A 138 0.23 -7.75 -20.38
CA ASP A 138 -0.15 -8.88 -21.23
C ASP A 138 -1.39 -9.57 -20.63
N LEU A 139 -2.58 -9.09 -21.02
CA LEU A 139 -3.85 -9.61 -20.50
C LEU A 139 -4.09 -11.09 -20.89
N ASP A 140 -3.55 -11.55 -22.02
CA ASP A 140 -3.66 -12.95 -22.41
C ASP A 140 -2.82 -13.83 -21.47
N ALA A 141 -1.59 -13.39 -21.13
CA ALA A 141 -0.77 -14.08 -20.13
C ALA A 141 -1.41 -14.09 -18.74
N VAL A 142 -2.07 -13.00 -18.34
CA VAL A 142 -2.82 -12.96 -17.07
C VAL A 142 -3.95 -13.99 -17.09
N LYS A 143 -4.75 -14.01 -18.17
CA LYS A 143 -5.86 -14.95 -18.33
C LYS A 143 -5.39 -16.40 -18.31
N ASP A 144 -4.32 -16.71 -19.03
CA ASP A 144 -3.76 -18.08 -19.12
C ASP A 144 -3.15 -18.54 -17.77
N SER A 145 -2.80 -17.62 -16.89
CA SER A 145 -2.27 -17.92 -15.56
C SER A 145 -3.36 -18.22 -14.53
N ILE A 146 -4.62 -17.90 -14.80
CA ILE A 146 -5.75 -18.20 -13.91
C ILE A 146 -6.06 -19.70 -13.97
N LYS A 147 -5.99 -20.36 -12.81
CA LYS A 147 -6.27 -21.78 -12.62
C LYS A 147 -7.59 -21.96 -11.87
N GLY A 148 -8.18 -23.17 -11.92
CA GLY A 148 -9.42 -23.47 -11.18
C GLY A 148 -9.32 -23.29 -9.66
N ASN A 149 -8.11 -23.31 -9.08
CA ASN A 149 -7.82 -23.06 -7.69
C ASN A 149 -7.27 -21.63 -7.41
N THR A 150 -7.25 -20.73 -8.38
CA THR A 150 -6.88 -19.31 -8.14
C THR A 150 -7.94 -18.64 -7.28
N ARG A 151 -7.51 -17.88 -6.28
CA ARG A 151 -8.39 -17.20 -5.31
C ARG A 151 -8.08 -15.74 -5.12
N LEU A 152 -7.01 -15.24 -5.73
CA LEU A 152 -6.60 -13.85 -5.60
C LEU A 152 -5.82 -13.43 -6.85
N VAL A 153 -6.10 -12.21 -7.33
CA VAL A 153 -5.22 -11.46 -8.24
C VAL A 153 -4.62 -10.31 -7.44
N PHE A 154 -3.30 -10.10 -7.54
CA PHE A 154 -2.58 -9.10 -6.74
C PHE A 154 -1.63 -8.26 -7.59
N GLY A 155 -1.69 -6.93 -7.42
CA GLY A 155 -0.76 -5.98 -8.05
C GLY A 155 -0.58 -4.70 -7.26
N GLU A 156 0.26 -3.79 -7.78
CA GLU A 156 0.54 -2.48 -7.21
C GLU A 156 0.06 -1.39 -8.17
N THR A 157 -0.47 -0.28 -7.65
CA THR A 157 -0.89 0.87 -8.49
C THR A 157 0.26 1.40 -9.33
N LEU A 158 1.44 1.46 -8.72
CA LEU A 158 2.72 1.80 -9.33
C LEU A 158 3.74 0.77 -8.89
N GLY A 159 4.20 -0.05 -9.81
CA GLY A 159 5.16 -1.13 -9.56
C GLY A 159 6.52 -0.62 -9.11
N ASN A 160 7.24 -1.41 -8.35
CA ASN A 160 8.55 -1.07 -7.82
C ASN A 160 9.61 -2.08 -8.32
N PRO A 161 10.70 -1.64 -8.97
CA PRO A 161 11.21 -0.26 -9.05
C PRO A 161 10.84 0.51 -10.32
N GLY A 162 10.29 -0.13 -11.36
CA GLY A 162 10.14 0.43 -12.70
C GLY A 162 9.04 1.49 -12.83
N LEU A 163 8.12 1.59 -11.88
CA LEU A 163 6.92 2.43 -11.91
C LEU A 163 5.93 2.04 -13.02
N ASP A 164 5.85 0.75 -13.29
CA ASP A 164 4.81 0.22 -14.18
C ASP A 164 3.43 0.60 -13.63
N VAL A 165 2.59 1.20 -14.47
CA VAL A 165 1.24 1.61 -14.09
C VAL A 165 0.26 0.49 -14.39
N MET A 166 -0.41 -0.04 -13.38
CA MET A 166 -1.40 -1.10 -13.56
C MET A 166 -2.72 -0.56 -14.10
N ASP A 167 -3.23 -1.11 -15.20
CA ASP A 167 -4.62 -0.89 -15.62
C ASP A 167 -5.56 -1.70 -14.72
N ILE A 168 -5.90 -1.09 -13.58
CA ILE A 168 -6.70 -1.73 -12.53
C ILE A 168 -8.05 -2.19 -13.08
N GLN A 169 -8.68 -1.40 -13.96
CA GLN A 169 -10.00 -1.74 -14.52
C GLN A 169 -9.92 -3.02 -15.36
N GLN A 170 -8.96 -3.13 -16.27
CA GLN A 170 -8.84 -4.32 -17.13
C GLN A 170 -8.50 -5.58 -16.31
N ILE A 171 -7.60 -5.45 -15.34
CA ILE A 171 -7.23 -6.56 -14.46
C ILE A 171 -8.40 -6.96 -13.56
N SER A 172 -9.15 -5.99 -13.03
CA SER A 172 -10.34 -6.24 -12.23
C SER A 172 -11.44 -6.96 -13.01
N ASP A 173 -11.75 -6.47 -14.22
CA ASP A 173 -12.76 -7.08 -15.08
C ASP A 173 -12.42 -8.56 -15.35
N LEU A 174 -11.14 -8.82 -15.69
CA LEU A 174 -10.66 -10.19 -15.94
C LEU A 174 -10.71 -11.09 -14.70
N ALA A 175 -10.38 -10.56 -13.52
CA ALA A 175 -10.49 -11.27 -12.25
C ALA A 175 -11.94 -11.59 -11.90
N HIS A 176 -12.84 -10.61 -12.04
CA HIS A 176 -14.27 -10.75 -11.75
C HIS A 176 -14.98 -11.71 -12.71
N ASP A 177 -14.62 -11.75 -13.99
CA ASP A 177 -15.12 -12.73 -14.95
C ASP A 177 -14.84 -14.19 -14.52
N ASN A 178 -13.81 -14.37 -13.68
CA ASN A 178 -13.44 -15.66 -13.09
C ASN A 178 -13.91 -15.82 -11.63
N GLY A 179 -14.67 -14.85 -11.09
CA GLY A 179 -15.16 -14.87 -9.70
C GLY A 179 -14.05 -14.79 -8.67
N ILE A 180 -12.99 -14.01 -8.97
CA ILE A 180 -11.79 -13.82 -8.14
C ILE A 180 -11.65 -12.34 -7.78
N PRO A 181 -11.36 -11.97 -6.52
CA PRO A 181 -11.14 -10.58 -6.13
C PRO A 181 -9.76 -10.07 -6.58
N LEU A 182 -9.68 -8.75 -6.79
CA LEU A 182 -8.43 -8.02 -7.00
C LEU A 182 -7.99 -7.30 -5.73
N LEU A 183 -6.79 -7.60 -5.25
CA LEU A 183 -6.08 -6.87 -4.19
C LEU A 183 -5.05 -5.93 -4.79
N VAL A 184 -5.03 -4.69 -4.34
CA VAL A 184 -4.10 -3.66 -4.86
C VAL A 184 -3.29 -3.04 -3.73
N ASP A 185 -1.96 -3.01 -3.87
CA ASP A 185 -1.10 -2.14 -3.06
C ASP A 185 -1.18 -0.71 -3.59
N SER A 186 -1.72 0.19 -2.80
CA SER A 186 -1.86 1.62 -3.13
C SER A 186 -0.93 2.52 -2.30
N THR A 187 0.18 1.96 -1.83
CA THR A 187 1.13 2.66 -0.95
C THR A 187 1.73 3.91 -1.59
N PHE A 188 2.05 3.88 -2.90
CA PHE A 188 2.71 5.00 -3.59
C PHE A 188 1.74 6.10 -3.98
N THR A 189 0.53 5.74 -4.38
CA THR A 189 -0.48 6.70 -4.82
C THR A 189 -1.25 7.31 -3.66
N THR A 190 -1.43 6.58 -2.57
CA THR A 190 -2.33 6.94 -1.46
C THR A 190 -3.77 7.25 -1.94
N PRO A 191 -4.77 7.35 -1.08
CA PRO A 191 -6.12 7.71 -1.52
C PRO A 191 -6.24 9.16 -2.03
N HIS A 192 -5.15 9.95 -1.97
CA HIS A 192 -5.12 11.31 -2.50
C HIS A 192 -4.92 11.35 -4.02
N LEU A 193 -3.97 10.58 -4.55
CA LEU A 193 -3.70 10.56 -6.00
C LEU A 193 -4.62 9.58 -6.74
N MET A 194 -4.96 8.45 -6.13
CA MET A 194 -5.82 7.43 -6.73
C MET A 194 -6.61 6.69 -5.66
N LYS A 195 -7.83 6.30 -6.00
CA LYS A 195 -8.66 5.36 -5.25
C LYS A 195 -8.89 4.12 -6.13
N PRO A 196 -8.18 3.03 -5.87
CA PRO A 196 -8.29 1.80 -6.69
C PRO A 196 -9.72 1.24 -6.77
N ILE A 197 -10.53 1.46 -5.74
CA ILE A 197 -11.95 1.07 -5.70
C ILE A 197 -12.72 1.63 -6.90
N ASN A 198 -12.43 2.86 -7.34
CA ASN A 198 -13.11 3.48 -8.47
C ASN A 198 -12.82 2.79 -9.81
N TYR A 199 -11.81 1.91 -9.84
CA TYR A 199 -11.37 1.14 -11.00
C TYR A 199 -11.58 -0.37 -10.80
N GLY A 200 -12.39 -0.77 -9.80
CA GLY A 200 -12.80 -2.15 -9.61
C GLY A 200 -11.96 -2.97 -8.62
N ALA A 201 -10.98 -2.38 -7.95
CA ALA A 201 -10.27 -3.10 -6.87
C ALA A 201 -11.24 -3.43 -5.72
N ASP A 202 -11.16 -4.67 -5.24
CA ASP A 202 -12.02 -5.15 -4.14
C ASP A 202 -11.37 -4.94 -2.80
N LEU A 203 -10.08 -5.22 -2.73
CA LEU A 203 -9.27 -5.09 -1.55
C LEU A 203 -8.08 -4.16 -1.84
N ILE A 204 -7.76 -3.30 -0.90
CA ILE A 204 -6.59 -2.43 -0.99
C ILE A 204 -5.78 -2.61 0.29
N PHE A 205 -4.46 -2.49 0.18
CA PHE A 205 -3.68 -2.25 1.37
C PHE A 205 -2.70 -1.10 1.19
N HIS A 206 -2.28 -0.54 2.31
CA HIS A 206 -1.27 0.49 2.39
C HIS A 206 -0.20 0.10 3.39
N SER A 207 1.06 0.27 3.02
CA SER A 207 2.10 0.46 4.02
C SER A 207 1.97 1.90 4.56
N ALA A 208 1.28 2.03 5.70
CA ALA A 208 1.09 3.34 6.34
C ALA A 208 2.41 3.95 6.85
N THR A 209 3.47 3.15 6.89
CA THR A 209 4.87 3.55 7.12
C THR A 209 5.35 4.65 6.17
N LYS A 210 4.79 4.68 4.93
CA LYS A 210 5.23 5.52 3.83
C LYS A 210 4.49 6.88 3.83
N PHE A 211 3.96 7.29 2.71
CA PHE A 211 3.31 8.58 2.53
C PHE A 211 2.15 8.87 3.49
N LEU A 212 1.41 7.85 3.97
CA LEU A 212 0.31 8.08 4.92
C LEU A 212 0.84 8.69 6.23
N SER A 213 1.86 8.10 6.83
CA SER A 213 2.55 8.69 7.99
C SER A 213 3.44 9.87 7.57
N GLY A 214 4.23 9.71 6.51
CA GLY A 214 5.01 10.74 5.82
C GLY A 214 6.24 11.27 6.56
N HIS A 215 6.61 10.72 7.72
CA HIS A 215 7.67 11.29 8.57
C HIS A 215 8.77 10.29 8.95
N GLY A 216 8.70 9.05 8.47
CA GLY A 216 9.69 8.01 8.78
C GLY A 216 9.77 7.58 10.24
N VAL A 217 8.74 7.84 11.04
CA VAL A 217 8.77 7.66 12.52
C VAL A 217 8.08 6.40 13.02
N VAL A 218 7.25 5.76 12.18
CA VAL A 218 6.45 4.58 12.58
C VAL A 218 6.39 3.55 11.46
N ILE A 219 6.13 2.30 11.85
CA ILE A 219 5.78 1.20 10.95
C ILE A 219 4.31 0.86 11.18
N GLY A 220 3.53 0.80 10.10
CA GLY A 220 2.12 0.46 10.15
C GLY A 220 1.59 -0.01 8.80
N GLY A 221 0.43 -0.64 8.82
CA GLY A 221 -0.30 -1.06 7.62
C GLY A 221 -1.79 -0.87 7.79
N LEU A 222 -2.49 -0.83 6.68
CA LEU A 222 -3.95 -0.78 6.63
C LEU A 222 -4.44 -1.73 5.54
N LEU A 223 -5.36 -2.61 5.89
CA LEU A 223 -6.12 -3.45 4.96
C LEU A 223 -7.50 -2.82 4.80
N VAL A 224 -7.94 -2.62 3.58
CA VAL A 224 -9.19 -1.92 3.22
C VAL A 224 -10.06 -2.84 2.37
N ASP A 225 -11.35 -2.87 2.67
CA ASP A 225 -12.36 -3.64 1.95
C ASP A 225 -13.34 -2.69 1.27
N SER A 226 -13.47 -2.79 -0.06
CA SER A 226 -14.43 -1.99 -0.81
C SER A 226 -15.88 -2.29 -0.45
N GLY A 227 -16.17 -3.54 -0.09
CA GLY A 227 -17.52 -4.08 0.08
C GLY A 227 -18.24 -4.39 -1.23
N ASN A 228 -17.55 -4.34 -2.37
CA ASN A 228 -18.16 -4.52 -3.69
C ASN A 228 -18.11 -5.97 -4.18
N PHE A 229 -17.16 -6.79 -3.71
CA PHE A 229 -17.04 -8.17 -4.14
C PHE A 229 -18.12 -9.05 -3.52
N ILE A 230 -18.77 -9.89 -4.34
CA ILE A 230 -19.82 -10.81 -3.89
C ILE A 230 -19.19 -12.14 -3.48
N TRP A 231 -18.96 -12.35 -2.18
CA TRP A 231 -18.21 -13.47 -1.65
C TRP A 231 -18.91 -14.83 -1.74
N ASP A 232 -20.22 -14.86 -1.97
CA ASP A 232 -21.06 -16.06 -2.08
C ASP A 232 -21.61 -16.31 -3.49
N GLN A 233 -21.13 -15.58 -4.49
CA GLN A 233 -21.54 -15.78 -5.89
C GLN A 233 -21.15 -17.15 -6.48
N ASN A 234 -20.16 -17.81 -5.85
CA ASN A 234 -19.69 -19.15 -6.21
C ASN A 234 -19.09 -19.86 -4.98
N ASP A 235 -18.65 -21.11 -5.14
CA ASP A 235 -18.04 -21.88 -4.04
C ASP A 235 -16.53 -21.62 -3.85
N ASN A 236 -15.99 -20.51 -4.36
CA ASN A 236 -14.57 -20.18 -4.25
C ASN A 236 -14.13 -19.81 -2.83
N PHE A 237 -15.04 -19.25 -2.02
CA PHE A 237 -14.75 -18.71 -0.70
C PHE A 237 -15.64 -19.33 0.41
N PRO A 238 -15.57 -20.68 0.61
CA PRO A 238 -16.40 -21.35 1.61
C PRO A 238 -16.12 -20.86 3.04
N GLN A 239 -14.93 -20.35 3.32
CA GLN A 239 -14.59 -19.75 4.62
C GLN A 239 -15.42 -18.52 4.96
N LEU A 240 -16.06 -17.85 3.97
CA LEU A 240 -16.94 -16.70 4.17
C LEU A 240 -18.41 -17.07 4.01
N SER A 241 -18.72 -18.02 3.09
CA SER A 241 -20.08 -18.35 2.66
C SER A 241 -20.64 -19.66 3.24
N LYS A 242 -19.88 -20.37 4.08
CA LYS A 242 -20.33 -21.61 4.75
C LYS A 242 -20.17 -21.48 6.28
N PRO A 243 -20.88 -22.32 7.06
CA PRO A 243 -20.77 -22.31 8.52
C PRO A 243 -19.34 -22.48 9.02
N TYR A 244 -18.89 -21.56 9.89
CA TYR A 244 -17.56 -21.60 10.48
C TYR A 244 -17.60 -22.00 11.96
N LYS A 245 -17.08 -23.18 12.28
CA LYS A 245 -17.09 -23.76 13.64
C LYS A 245 -16.38 -22.87 14.68
N GLY A 246 -15.35 -22.14 14.29
CA GLY A 246 -14.62 -21.21 15.18
C GLY A 246 -15.46 -20.03 15.67
N PHE A 247 -16.64 -19.80 15.07
CA PHE A 247 -17.64 -18.80 15.47
C PHE A 247 -19.05 -19.41 15.51
N HIS A 248 -19.21 -20.55 16.18
CA HIS A 248 -20.51 -21.18 16.45
C HIS A 248 -21.36 -21.37 15.18
N ASP A 249 -20.73 -21.87 14.11
CA ASP A 249 -21.36 -22.10 12.80
C ASP A 249 -21.89 -20.82 12.09
N MET A 250 -21.39 -19.64 12.46
CA MET A 250 -21.69 -18.37 11.78
C MET A 250 -21.31 -18.44 10.30
N VAL A 251 -22.16 -17.93 9.43
CA VAL A 251 -21.90 -17.68 8.00
C VAL A 251 -21.65 -16.18 7.83
N PHE A 252 -20.41 -15.79 7.50
CA PHE A 252 -20.01 -14.37 7.49
C PHE A 252 -20.76 -13.55 6.44
N THR A 253 -21.09 -14.13 5.27
CA THR A 253 -21.88 -13.46 4.23
C THR A 253 -23.32 -13.21 4.64
N GLU A 254 -23.94 -14.11 5.41
CA GLU A 254 -25.29 -13.93 5.93
C GLU A 254 -25.35 -12.89 7.05
N GLU A 255 -24.34 -12.90 7.95
CA GLU A 255 -24.29 -12.02 9.13
C GLU A 255 -23.88 -10.58 8.78
N PHE A 256 -22.90 -10.42 7.88
CA PHE A 256 -22.28 -9.13 7.60
C PHE A 256 -22.49 -8.62 6.17
N GLY A 257 -23.09 -9.42 5.28
CA GLY A 257 -23.31 -9.04 3.89
C GLY A 257 -22.02 -8.56 3.19
N PRO A 258 -22.03 -7.34 2.62
CA PRO A 258 -20.85 -6.78 1.94
C PRO A 258 -19.60 -6.67 2.82
N ALA A 259 -19.74 -6.59 4.15
CA ALA A 259 -18.64 -6.49 5.09
C ALA A 259 -18.13 -7.87 5.59
N ALA A 260 -18.50 -8.98 4.94
CA ALA A 260 -18.13 -10.33 5.33
C ALA A 260 -16.62 -10.52 5.42
N PHE A 261 -15.87 -10.06 4.40
CA PHE A 261 -14.41 -10.18 4.36
C PHE A 261 -13.74 -9.43 5.52
N ILE A 262 -14.04 -8.14 5.68
CA ILE A 262 -13.37 -7.33 6.70
C ILE A 262 -13.68 -7.79 8.12
N ASN A 263 -14.90 -8.30 8.36
CA ASN A 263 -15.26 -8.88 9.64
C ASN A 263 -14.56 -10.21 9.89
N ARG A 264 -14.43 -11.09 8.88
CA ARG A 264 -13.64 -12.32 8.99
C ARG A 264 -12.17 -12.01 9.26
N ALA A 265 -11.58 -11.10 8.47
CA ALA A 265 -10.21 -10.68 8.65
C ALA A 265 -9.92 -10.14 10.06
N ARG A 266 -10.86 -9.39 10.65
CA ARG A 266 -10.72 -8.85 12.02
C ARG A 266 -10.93 -9.92 13.08
N LYS A 267 -12.04 -10.67 12.99
CA LYS A 267 -12.46 -11.59 14.06
C LYS A 267 -11.63 -12.86 14.16
N GLU A 268 -11.13 -13.35 13.04
CA GLU A 268 -10.21 -14.49 12.97
C GLU A 268 -8.78 -14.03 12.73
N GLY A 269 -8.50 -13.45 11.57
CA GLY A 269 -7.14 -13.18 11.12
C GLY A 269 -6.36 -12.25 12.07
N ALA A 270 -6.86 -11.06 12.34
CA ALA A 270 -6.18 -10.11 13.24
C ALA A 270 -6.11 -10.64 14.68
N ARG A 271 -7.16 -11.35 15.15
CA ARG A 271 -7.17 -11.97 16.47
C ARG A 271 -6.09 -13.05 16.60
N ASP A 272 -6.00 -13.95 15.62
CA ASP A 272 -5.22 -15.19 15.73
C ASP A 272 -3.77 -14.99 15.27
N PHE A 273 -3.51 -14.24 14.21
CA PHE A 273 -2.16 -13.90 13.74
C PHE A 273 -1.48 -12.79 14.57
N GLY A 274 -2.26 -11.94 15.22
CA GLY A 274 -1.78 -11.00 16.23
C GLY A 274 -1.05 -9.77 15.72
N ALA A 275 -1.02 -9.49 14.42
CA ALA A 275 -0.29 -8.37 13.82
C ALA A 275 -1.01 -7.01 14.01
N CYS A 276 -1.32 -6.65 15.26
CA CYS A 276 -2.05 -5.44 15.60
C CYS A 276 -1.16 -4.18 15.61
N MET A 277 -1.77 -3.03 15.36
CA MET A 277 -1.14 -1.73 15.48
C MET A 277 -1.27 -1.19 16.93
N SER A 278 -0.22 -0.57 17.45
CA SER A 278 -0.30 0.15 18.73
C SER A 278 -1.13 1.43 18.59
N PRO A 279 -1.92 1.82 19.60
CA PRO A 279 -2.69 3.08 19.58
C PRO A 279 -1.81 4.31 19.40
N HIS A 280 -0.60 4.31 19.96
CA HIS A 280 0.37 5.38 19.76
C HIS A 280 0.82 5.48 18.30
N THR A 281 1.07 4.34 17.64
CA THR A 281 1.38 4.30 16.22
C THR A 281 0.21 4.84 15.38
N ALA A 282 -1.02 4.42 15.68
CA ALA A 282 -2.22 4.89 15.00
C ALA A 282 -2.38 6.42 15.13
N PHE A 283 -2.13 6.96 16.33
CA PHE A 283 -2.13 8.42 16.56
C PHE A 283 -1.11 9.15 15.69
N LEU A 284 0.13 8.66 15.60
CA LEU A 284 1.17 9.28 14.78
C LEU A 284 0.84 9.20 13.28
N ILE A 285 0.25 8.10 12.81
CA ILE A 285 -0.21 7.98 11.43
C ILE A 285 -1.37 8.97 11.16
N LEU A 286 -2.30 9.13 12.10
CA LEU A 286 -3.38 10.11 11.99
C LEU A 286 -2.84 11.53 11.78
N GLN A 287 -1.77 11.93 12.48
CA GLN A 287 -1.14 13.24 12.29
C GLN A 287 -0.62 13.40 10.85
N GLY A 288 -0.04 12.35 10.28
CA GLY A 288 0.39 12.34 8.87
C GLY A 288 -0.79 12.43 7.91
N VAL A 289 -1.86 11.68 8.15
CA VAL A 289 -3.05 11.66 7.28
C VAL A 289 -3.75 13.03 7.26
N GLU A 290 -3.76 13.77 8.36
CA GLU A 290 -4.39 15.11 8.43
C GLU A 290 -3.80 16.10 7.41
N THR A 291 -2.55 15.94 7.02
CA THR A 291 -1.86 16.80 6.03
C THR A 291 -1.53 16.06 4.72
N LEU A 292 -2.14 14.90 4.48
CA LEU A 292 -1.80 14.04 3.35
C LEU A 292 -1.91 14.77 2.02
N GLY A 293 -3.01 15.45 1.74
CA GLY A 293 -3.23 16.17 0.49
C GLY A 293 -2.15 17.22 0.23
N LEU A 294 -1.90 18.07 1.21
CA LEU A 294 -0.86 19.11 1.10
C LEU A 294 0.53 18.53 0.83
N ARG A 295 0.87 17.42 1.48
CA ARG A 295 2.17 16.76 1.28
C ARG A 295 2.26 16.09 -0.10
N MET A 296 1.22 15.38 -0.52
CA MET A 296 1.23 14.69 -1.80
C MET A 296 1.30 15.67 -2.98
N ASP A 297 0.57 16.78 -2.92
CA ASP A 297 0.64 17.82 -3.95
C ASP A 297 2.05 18.43 -4.03
N ARG A 298 2.67 18.70 -2.88
CA ARG A 298 4.05 19.21 -2.83
C ARG A 298 5.05 18.16 -3.33
N HIS A 299 4.92 16.90 -2.92
CA HIS A 299 5.76 15.78 -3.39
C HIS A 299 5.72 15.66 -4.93
N VAL A 300 4.52 15.66 -5.53
CA VAL A 300 4.35 15.58 -6.98
C VAL A 300 4.99 16.80 -7.67
N GLN A 301 4.70 18.01 -7.19
CA GLN A 301 5.27 19.24 -7.75
C GLN A 301 6.80 19.22 -7.74
N THR A 302 7.39 18.91 -6.60
CA THR A 302 8.86 18.84 -6.44
C THR A 302 9.46 17.75 -7.33
N THR A 303 8.78 16.60 -7.41
CA THR A 303 9.24 15.48 -8.26
C THR A 303 9.27 15.85 -9.74
N ARG A 304 8.24 16.53 -10.26
CA ARG A 304 8.20 17.00 -11.65
C ARG A 304 9.40 17.89 -11.99
N GLU A 305 9.76 18.81 -11.08
CA GLU A 305 10.92 19.69 -11.25
C GLU A 305 12.25 18.90 -11.25
N ILE A 306 12.40 17.92 -10.35
CA ILE A 306 13.59 17.07 -10.29
C ILE A 306 13.69 16.17 -11.53
N VAL A 307 12.59 15.57 -11.96
CA VAL A 307 12.53 14.75 -13.19
C VAL A 307 12.96 15.57 -14.41
N ASN A 308 12.43 16.79 -14.55
CA ASN A 308 12.83 17.69 -15.64
C ASN A 308 14.33 18.06 -15.59
N PHE A 309 14.84 18.39 -14.41
CA PHE A 309 16.26 18.69 -14.20
C PHE A 309 17.17 17.49 -14.57
N LEU A 310 16.83 16.28 -14.09
CA LEU A 310 17.60 15.08 -14.38
C LEU A 310 17.54 14.67 -15.85
N SER A 311 16.39 14.83 -16.50
CA SER A 311 16.21 14.49 -17.93
C SER A 311 17.10 15.33 -18.85
N GLN A 312 17.54 16.50 -18.42
CA GLN A 312 18.41 17.41 -19.19
C GLN A 312 19.88 17.27 -18.79
N HIS A 313 20.19 16.51 -17.73
CA HIS A 313 21.56 16.47 -17.21
C HIS A 313 22.44 15.47 -17.97
N LYS A 314 23.65 15.90 -18.37
CA LYS A 314 24.60 15.11 -19.21
C LYS A 314 25.04 13.77 -18.61
N ALA A 315 25.05 13.62 -17.28
CA ALA A 315 25.41 12.40 -16.58
C ALA A 315 24.29 11.34 -16.60
N VAL A 316 23.07 11.74 -16.92
CA VAL A 316 21.88 10.89 -16.94
C VAL A 316 21.67 10.35 -18.36
N SER A 317 21.36 9.07 -18.50
CA SER A 317 21.03 8.44 -19.77
C SER A 317 19.54 8.36 -20.01
N SER A 318 18.75 8.12 -18.95
CA SER A 318 17.29 8.07 -19.00
C SER A 318 16.68 8.34 -17.63
N VAL A 319 15.42 8.75 -17.61
CA VAL A 319 14.59 8.88 -16.41
C VAL A 319 13.31 8.08 -16.65
N SER A 320 12.92 7.24 -15.69
CA SER A 320 11.67 6.49 -15.72
C SER A 320 10.69 7.14 -14.74
N TYR A 321 9.70 7.84 -15.27
CA TYR A 321 8.60 8.44 -14.51
C TYR A 321 7.35 8.50 -15.39
N PRO A 322 6.17 8.04 -14.94
CA PRO A 322 5.01 7.83 -15.81
C PRO A 322 4.46 9.10 -16.47
N GLU A 323 4.77 10.29 -15.96
CA GLU A 323 4.36 11.54 -16.61
C GLU A 323 5.23 11.93 -17.81
N LEU A 324 6.35 11.26 -18.06
CA LEU A 324 7.18 11.48 -19.26
C LEU A 324 6.57 10.75 -20.46
N GLU A 325 6.51 11.41 -21.63
CA GLU A 325 6.03 10.80 -22.89
C GLU A 325 6.83 9.56 -23.31
N SER A 326 8.08 9.45 -22.83
CA SER A 326 8.93 8.29 -23.08
C SER A 326 8.59 7.06 -22.25
N HIS A 327 7.74 7.20 -21.21
CA HIS A 327 7.34 6.08 -20.37
C HIS A 327 6.30 5.21 -21.07
N PRO A 328 6.43 3.86 -21.05
CA PRO A 328 5.49 2.96 -21.75
C PRO A 328 4.03 3.18 -21.35
N ASP A 329 3.77 3.51 -20.10
CA ASP A 329 2.43 3.66 -19.54
C ASP A 329 1.97 5.12 -19.45
N HIS A 330 2.61 6.05 -20.19
CA HIS A 330 2.30 7.49 -20.12
C HIS A 330 0.80 7.79 -20.31
N GLU A 331 0.19 7.25 -21.36
CA GLU A 331 -1.23 7.51 -21.68
C GLU A 331 -2.16 6.91 -20.61
N LEU A 332 -1.83 5.74 -20.07
CA LEU A 332 -2.57 5.15 -18.96
C LEU A 332 -2.45 6.01 -17.69
N ALA A 333 -1.23 6.41 -17.34
CA ALA A 333 -0.97 7.27 -16.19
C ALA A 333 -1.76 8.57 -16.27
N LYS A 334 -1.74 9.24 -17.42
CA LYS A 334 -2.52 10.46 -17.67
C LYS A 334 -4.02 10.27 -17.47
N LYS A 335 -4.54 9.10 -17.81
CA LYS A 335 -5.97 8.75 -17.67
C LYS A 335 -6.36 8.49 -16.22
N ILE A 336 -5.55 7.71 -15.46
CA ILE A 336 -5.96 7.20 -14.15
C ILE A 336 -5.27 7.89 -12.96
N LEU A 337 -4.19 8.64 -13.21
CA LEU A 337 -3.43 9.43 -12.23
C LEU A 337 -3.37 10.92 -12.60
N PRO A 338 -4.51 11.60 -12.86
CA PRO A 338 -4.52 12.97 -13.35
C PRO A 338 -3.89 13.99 -12.38
N ASN A 339 -3.81 13.65 -11.09
CA ASN A 339 -3.22 14.50 -10.06
C ASN A 339 -1.70 14.28 -9.89
N GLY A 340 -1.12 13.29 -10.57
CA GLY A 340 0.31 13.00 -10.56
C GLY A 340 0.64 11.56 -10.20
N CYS A 341 1.87 11.15 -10.53
CA CYS A 341 2.37 9.79 -10.38
C CYS A 341 3.22 9.58 -9.11
N GLY A 342 3.00 10.39 -8.08
CA GLY A 342 3.72 10.28 -6.80
C GLY A 342 5.12 10.88 -6.84
N ALA A 343 5.95 10.45 -5.90
CA ALA A 343 7.24 11.06 -5.63
C ALA A 343 8.41 10.05 -5.60
N VAL A 344 8.18 8.86 -6.12
CA VAL A 344 9.23 7.85 -6.29
C VAL A 344 9.47 7.65 -7.77
N PHE A 345 10.73 7.62 -8.19
CA PHE A 345 11.08 7.34 -9.57
C PHE A 345 12.53 6.84 -9.69
N THR A 346 12.91 6.36 -10.86
CA THR A 346 14.26 5.90 -11.14
C THR A 346 14.87 6.67 -12.29
N PHE A 347 16.19 6.76 -12.28
CA PHE A 347 16.96 7.26 -13.42
C PHE A 347 18.25 6.46 -13.57
N GLU A 348 18.83 6.52 -14.77
CA GLU A 348 20.03 5.79 -15.13
C GLU A 348 21.24 6.73 -15.25
N LEU A 349 22.31 6.43 -14.53
CA LEU A 349 23.58 7.10 -14.64
C LEU A 349 24.45 6.48 -15.73
N LYS A 350 25.10 7.32 -16.55
CA LYS A 350 26.21 6.90 -17.40
C LYS A 350 27.40 6.52 -16.52
N GLY A 351 28.12 5.44 -16.87
CA GLY A 351 29.26 4.94 -16.10
C GLY A 351 28.94 3.84 -15.08
N GLY A 352 27.71 3.31 -15.10
CA GLY A 352 27.31 2.09 -14.38
C GLY A 352 27.49 2.18 -12.86
N LYS A 353 27.83 1.05 -12.25
CA LYS A 353 27.87 0.85 -10.79
C LYS A 353 28.79 1.86 -10.06
N LYS A 354 29.98 2.14 -10.63
CA LYS A 354 30.94 3.06 -10.01
C LYS A 354 30.44 4.49 -9.99
N ALA A 355 29.79 4.93 -11.07
CA ALA A 355 29.16 6.25 -11.13
C ALA A 355 28.03 6.37 -10.11
N GLY A 356 27.18 5.33 -9.95
CA GLY A 356 26.13 5.27 -8.95
C GLY A 356 26.65 5.38 -7.52
N GLN A 357 27.72 4.67 -7.19
CA GLN A 357 28.38 4.78 -5.88
C GLN A 357 28.89 6.19 -5.60
N ASN A 358 29.64 6.76 -6.55
CA ASN A 358 30.19 8.11 -6.40
C ASN A 358 29.10 9.18 -6.33
N PHE A 359 28.00 9.00 -7.07
CA PHE A 359 26.84 9.87 -6.98
C PHE A 359 26.30 9.91 -5.54
N ILE A 360 25.96 8.76 -4.98
CA ILE A 360 25.35 8.67 -3.65
C ILE A 360 26.28 9.17 -2.54
N GLU A 361 27.57 8.83 -2.60
CA GLU A 361 28.56 9.20 -1.58
C GLU A 361 28.85 10.72 -1.52
N ASN A 362 28.42 11.48 -2.51
CA ASN A 362 28.59 12.93 -2.58
C ASN A 362 27.29 13.73 -2.43
N LEU A 363 26.19 13.08 -2.01
CA LEU A 363 24.96 13.78 -1.62
C LEU A 363 25.00 14.15 -0.14
N ASN A 364 24.37 15.26 0.22
CA ASN A 364 24.31 15.78 1.58
C ASN A 364 22.89 15.90 2.12
N ILE A 365 21.91 16.15 1.24
CA ILE A 365 20.50 16.30 1.59
C ILE A 365 19.76 14.97 1.42
N PHE A 366 19.92 14.32 0.27
CA PHE A 366 19.32 13.01 0.03
C PHE A 366 19.92 11.95 0.95
N SER A 367 19.13 11.40 1.83
CA SER A 367 19.57 10.35 2.76
C SER A 367 19.67 8.99 2.06
N HIS A 368 20.83 8.34 2.16
CA HIS A 368 21.05 7.02 1.57
C HIS A 368 20.48 5.92 2.48
N LEU A 369 19.31 5.42 2.15
CA LEU A 369 18.61 4.35 2.89
C LEU A 369 17.52 3.67 2.06
N ALA A 370 17.10 2.49 2.49
CA ALA A 370 16.10 1.67 1.82
C ALA A 370 14.67 1.99 2.32
N ASN A 371 14.17 3.20 2.07
CA ASN A 371 12.78 3.59 2.35
C ASN A 371 12.25 4.48 1.23
N VAL A 372 10.98 4.87 1.31
CA VAL A 372 10.29 5.81 0.43
C VAL A 372 9.19 6.53 1.22
N GLY A 373 8.69 7.65 0.70
CA GLY A 373 7.49 8.30 1.24
C GLY A 373 7.71 9.06 2.54
N ASP A 374 8.94 9.53 2.77
CA ASP A 374 9.30 10.42 3.87
C ASP A 374 9.19 11.90 3.41
N SER A 375 8.97 12.81 4.35
CA SER A 375 9.06 14.26 4.14
C SER A 375 10.47 14.71 3.73
N LYS A 376 11.48 13.90 4.02
CA LYS A 376 12.87 14.10 3.60
C LYS A 376 13.18 13.28 2.37
N SER A 377 13.99 13.84 1.47
CA SER A 377 14.44 13.17 0.25
C SER A 377 15.34 11.98 0.54
N LEU A 378 15.08 10.86 -0.13
CA LEU A 378 15.79 9.60 0.05
C LEU A 378 16.34 9.12 -1.29
N VAL A 379 17.47 8.41 -1.24
CA VAL A 379 18.15 7.84 -2.40
C VAL A 379 18.62 6.42 -2.11
N ILE A 380 18.58 5.58 -3.14
CA ILE A 380 19.22 4.27 -3.10
C ILE A 380 19.76 3.90 -4.48
N HIS A 381 20.90 3.19 -4.51
CA HIS A 381 21.47 2.57 -5.69
C HIS A 381 21.31 1.05 -5.59
N PRO A 382 20.28 0.46 -6.21
CA PRO A 382 19.92 -0.94 -6.01
C PRO A 382 21.06 -1.92 -6.26
N SER A 383 21.82 -1.76 -7.34
CA SER A 383 22.89 -2.68 -7.74
C SER A 383 24.05 -2.75 -6.75
N SER A 384 24.26 -1.73 -5.90
CA SER A 384 25.27 -1.77 -4.84
C SER A 384 24.73 -2.03 -3.45
N THR A 385 23.40 -2.13 -3.28
CA THR A 385 22.74 -2.26 -1.98
C THR A 385 21.75 -3.42 -1.95
N THR A 386 20.48 -3.17 -2.24
CA THR A 386 19.39 -4.16 -2.13
C THR A 386 19.55 -5.35 -3.08
N HIS A 387 20.21 -5.18 -4.20
CA HIS A 387 20.41 -6.19 -5.25
C HIS A 387 21.89 -6.52 -5.50
N HIS A 388 22.78 -6.20 -4.55
CA HIS A 388 24.23 -6.34 -4.74
C HIS A 388 24.71 -7.78 -4.99
N ARG A 389 23.89 -8.78 -4.64
CA ARG A 389 24.18 -10.21 -4.87
C ARG A 389 23.69 -10.74 -6.22
N MET A 390 22.92 -9.93 -6.95
CA MET A 390 22.44 -10.30 -8.28
C MET A 390 23.53 -10.04 -9.31
N ASP A 391 23.64 -10.95 -10.27
CA ASP A 391 24.43 -10.75 -11.49
C ASP A 391 23.70 -9.83 -12.47
N GLU A 392 24.38 -9.44 -13.55
CA GLU A 392 23.83 -8.53 -14.56
C GLU A 392 22.54 -9.06 -15.21
N ALA A 393 22.45 -10.37 -15.44
CA ALA A 393 21.28 -11.01 -16.04
C ALA A 393 20.07 -10.97 -15.10
N ALA A 394 20.29 -11.21 -13.81
CA ALA A 394 19.25 -11.14 -12.78
C ALA A 394 18.78 -9.69 -12.55
N LEU A 395 19.70 -8.73 -12.53
CA LEU A 395 19.38 -7.28 -12.46
C LEU A 395 18.50 -6.86 -13.64
N LYS A 396 18.90 -7.24 -14.86
CA LYS A 396 18.15 -6.91 -16.07
C LYS A 396 16.73 -7.51 -16.05
N LYS A 397 16.60 -8.75 -15.57
CA LYS A 397 15.28 -9.38 -15.38
C LYS A 397 14.40 -8.64 -14.37
N ALA A 398 15.01 -8.02 -13.37
CA ALA A 398 14.35 -7.17 -12.39
C ALA A 398 14.11 -5.72 -12.88
N GLY A 399 14.41 -5.41 -14.16
CA GLY A 399 14.29 -4.04 -14.70
C GLY A 399 15.31 -3.05 -14.13
N ILE A 400 16.44 -3.53 -13.61
CA ILE A 400 17.47 -2.73 -12.96
C ILE A 400 18.77 -2.84 -13.75
N SER A 401 19.41 -1.72 -14.03
CA SER A 401 20.79 -1.69 -14.57
C SER A 401 21.80 -1.41 -13.45
N GLU A 402 23.08 -1.53 -13.78
CA GLU A 402 24.16 -1.14 -12.86
C GLU A 402 24.19 0.37 -12.54
N GLY A 403 23.60 1.21 -13.39
CA GLY A 403 23.52 2.65 -13.21
C GLY A 403 22.19 3.14 -12.62
N THR A 404 21.25 2.24 -12.33
CA THR A 404 19.94 2.61 -11.82
C THR A 404 20.03 3.23 -10.42
N VAL A 405 19.50 4.43 -10.27
CA VAL A 405 19.30 5.12 -8.99
C VAL A 405 17.81 5.34 -8.78
N ARG A 406 17.32 5.04 -7.58
CA ARG A 406 15.94 5.36 -7.19
C ARG A 406 15.94 6.52 -6.21
N LEU A 407 15.10 7.51 -6.48
CA LEU A 407 14.80 8.62 -5.58
C LEU A 407 13.40 8.49 -4.99
N SER A 408 13.25 8.96 -3.76
CA SER A 408 11.98 9.32 -3.15
C SER A 408 12.09 10.78 -2.74
N VAL A 409 11.43 11.66 -3.50
CA VAL A 409 11.58 13.11 -3.36
C VAL A 409 10.76 13.61 -2.18
N GLY A 410 11.36 14.40 -1.32
CA GLY A 410 10.76 14.98 -0.13
C GLY A 410 10.07 16.34 -0.37
N LEU A 411 10.03 17.14 0.69
CA LEU A 411 9.31 18.41 0.74
C LEU A 411 10.26 19.63 0.84
N GLU A 412 11.57 19.39 0.74
CA GLU A 412 12.61 20.39 0.83
C GLU A 412 12.47 21.46 -0.27
N ASP A 413 13.25 22.53 -0.16
CA ASP A 413 13.34 23.53 -1.22
C ASP A 413 13.92 22.91 -2.49
N ILE A 414 13.34 23.25 -3.63
CA ILE A 414 13.67 22.63 -4.91
C ILE A 414 15.08 22.99 -5.39
N GLU A 415 15.55 24.19 -5.11
CA GLU A 415 16.87 24.63 -5.54
C GLU A 415 17.96 23.94 -4.70
N ASP A 416 17.74 23.76 -3.40
CA ASP A 416 18.62 22.97 -2.53
C ASP A 416 18.74 21.53 -3.00
N LEU A 417 17.63 20.91 -3.42
CA LEU A 417 17.62 19.55 -3.96
C LEU A 417 18.37 19.45 -5.30
N LYS A 418 18.18 20.41 -6.20
CA LYS A 418 18.91 20.47 -7.49
C LYS A 418 20.40 20.63 -7.28
N ASP A 419 20.81 21.50 -6.36
CA ASP A 419 22.23 21.74 -6.05
C ASP A 419 22.89 20.49 -5.45
N ASP A 420 22.20 19.78 -4.56
CA ASP A 420 22.69 18.52 -4.00
C ASP A 420 22.84 17.44 -5.07
N LEU A 421 21.81 17.27 -5.92
CA LEU A 421 21.86 16.33 -7.05
C LEU A 421 22.97 16.68 -8.05
N ASP A 422 23.15 17.95 -8.42
CA ASP A 422 24.23 18.40 -9.34
C ASP A 422 25.61 18.07 -8.77
N THR A 423 25.80 18.22 -7.45
CA THR A 423 27.04 17.85 -6.76
C THR A 423 27.34 16.37 -6.92
N GLY A 424 26.37 15.51 -6.66
CA GLY A 424 26.48 14.06 -6.86
C GLY A 424 26.72 13.68 -8.33
N LEU A 425 25.96 14.30 -9.26
CA LEU A 425 26.07 14.04 -10.70
C LEU A 425 27.43 14.45 -11.29
N ARG A 426 28.01 15.57 -10.84
CA ARG A 426 29.38 15.97 -11.21
C ARG A 426 30.42 14.97 -10.70
N SER A 427 30.21 14.38 -9.52
CA SER A 427 31.11 13.35 -8.99
C SER A 427 31.00 12.04 -9.78
N ALA A 428 29.81 11.67 -10.23
CA ALA A 428 29.59 10.51 -11.10
C ALA A 428 30.36 10.63 -12.42
N LEU A 429 30.39 11.82 -13.04
CA LEU A 429 31.11 12.08 -14.30
C LEU A 429 32.62 11.97 -14.20
N LYS A 430 33.21 12.09 -13.02
CA LYS A 430 34.70 11.98 -12.86
C LYS A 430 35.19 10.55 -12.95
N THR A 431 34.26 9.58 -13.00
CA THR A 431 34.55 8.14 -12.99
C THR A 431 34.05 7.40 -14.23
N SER A 432 33.38 8.09 -15.14
CA SER A 432 32.92 7.57 -16.43
C SER A 432 33.96 7.73 -17.54
#